data_412d2d9912be11d32d50fbeb7d22e817
#
_entry.id   412d2d9912be11d32d50fbeb7d22e817
#
_cell.length_a   1.000
_cell.length_b   1.000
_cell.length_c   1.000
_cell.angle_alpha   90.00
_cell.angle_beta   90.00
_cell.angle_gamma   90.00
#
_symmetry.space_group_name_H-M   'P 1'
#
loop_
_entity.id
_entity.type
_entity.pdbx_description
1 polymer ?
#
loop_
_entity_poly.entity_id
_entity_poly.type
_entity_poly.pdbx_seq_one_letter_code
_entity_poly.pdbx_strand_id
1 'polypeptide(L)'
;VASDRLVAARIGRYETFREGEDDATSPGLVADALWERRFRPGRLGGEAGLQFSVHAHQRRSGADIDGRDMMRGSTRLDWQRVEILPGGVVGSVQTRIDADLYRIRDDSRFDSSQARVTPIAAVELRWPLIAQNAGVTHVLEPVAQFVWSPHSSDDDAVPNEDSMLVEFDEGNLFSIDRLPGRDVVEGGLRANIGLGWTRIDPAGWSLGLTAGRVLRSRPDPAFDQDGQMLSGRRSDWLLAATYSGSNGLAMANRALFDDDLSLHRNELRVGWVRPGLQLSAGYLWIDAATEPGRVDDVSELTASTAVQLAPGWRLNAETRYDFASDRAQKAELGLEYRNECVTVDLSVSRRFTSSDTVRADTDVGLSVRLGGFGRQQNNGAGTVARRSCLR
;
A
#
# COMPACT_ATOMS: atom_id res chain seq x y z
N VAL A 1 -17.79 21.66 1.34
CA VAL A 1 -17.89 21.65 -0.12
C VAL A 1 -17.68 20.20 -0.52
N ALA A 2 -18.75 19.49 -0.90
CA ALA A 2 -18.63 18.18 -1.51
C ALA A 2 -18.15 18.39 -2.96
N SER A 3 -16.87 18.20 -3.21
CA SER A 3 -16.33 18.24 -4.55
C SER A 3 -16.60 16.88 -5.22
N ASP A 4 -17.45 16.88 -6.25
CA ASP A 4 -17.70 15.70 -7.10
C ASP A 4 -16.67 15.56 -8.23
N ARG A 5 -15.63 16.40 -8.22
CA ARG A 5 -14.60 16.47 -9.26
C ARG A 5 -13.21 16.58 -8.65
N LEU A 6 -12.27 15.89 -9.28
CA LEU A 6 -10.84 15.97 -8.99
C LEU A 6 -10.11 16.31 -10.29
N VAL A 7 -9.16 17.24 -10.21
CA VAL A 7 -8.18 17.52 -11.27
C VAL A 7 -6.81 17.53 -10.62
N ALA A 8 -5.90 16.75 -11.17
CA ALA A 8 -4.52 16.71 -10.74
C ALA A 8 -3.59 16.63 -11.94
N ALA A 9 -2.45 17.30 -11.86
CA ALA A 9 -1.38 17.17 -12.84
C ALA A 9 -0.04 17.22 -12.14
N ARG A 10 0.90 16.42 -12.62
CA ARG A 10 2.27 16.36 -12.14
C ARG A 10 3.22 16.23 -13.32
N ILE A 11 4.35 16.93 -13.26
CA ILE A 11 5.50 16.70 -14.10
C ILE A 11 6.73 16.64 -13.20
N GLY A 12 7.62 15.69 -13.45
CA GLY A 12 8.83 15.52 -12.67
C GLY A 12 9.98 15.07 -13.53
N ARG A 13 11.17 15.55 -13.19
CA ARG A 13 12.43 15.06 -13.72
C ARG A 13 13.10 14.24 -12.63
N TYR A 14 13.57 13.05 -12.99
CA TYR A 14 14.17 12.08 -12.09
C TYR A 14 15.60 11.78 -12.55
N GLU A 15 16.47 11.60 -11.59
CA GLU A 15 17.86 11.16 -11.77
C GLU A 15 18.16 10.17 -10.64
N THR A 16 18.83 9.06 -10.96
CA THR A 16 19.26 8.10 -9.96
C THR A 16 20.65 8.47 -9.43
N PHE A 17 20.84 8.29 -8.12
CA PHE A 17 22.16 8.38 -7.49
C PHE A 17 22.64 7.00 -6.99
N ARG A 18 21.97 5.94 -7.45
CA ARG A 18 22.36 4.58 -7.10
C ARG A 18 23.52 4.11 -7.96
N GLU A 19 24.49 3.48 -7.32
CA GLU A 19 25.62 2.85 -8.00
C GLU A 19 25.10 1.66 -8.83
N GLY A 20 25.46 1.57 -10.12
CA GLY A 20 25.02 0.49 -11.01
C GLY A 20 23.69 0.73 -11.76
N GLU A 21 22.94 1.79 -11.46
CA GLU A 21 21.78 2.20 -12.26
C GLU A 21 22.19 3.27 -13.30
N ASP A 22 21.71 3.11 -14.55
CA ASP A 22 21.97 4.07 -15.63
C ASP A 22 20.78 5.03 -15.79
N ASP A 23 21.02 6.30 -15.58
CA ASP A 23 20.05 7.37 -15.84
C ASP A 23 19.53 7.41 -17.27
N ALA A 24 20.28 6.87 -18.23
CA ALA A 24 19.86 6.86 -19.62
C ALA A 24 18.72 5.87 -19.87
N THR A 25 18.67 4.78 -19.14
CA THR A 25 17.69 3.69 -19.27
C THR A 25 16.53 3.79 -18.28
N SER A 26 16.64 4.68 -17.29
CA SER A 26 15.58 4.98 -16.33
C SER A 26 14.68 6.13 -16.83
N PRO A 27 13.36 6.14 -16.48
CA PRO A 27 12.45 7.24 -16.80
C PRO A 27 12.93 8.57 -16.22
N GLY A 28 13.58 9.40 -17.04
CA GLY A 28 14.14 10.69 -16.63
C GLY A 28 13.11 11.82 -16.58
N LEU A 29 12.07 11.77 -17.41
CA LEU A 29 10.96 12.72 -17.42
C LEU A 29 9.65 11.94 -17.29
N VAL A 30 8.81 12.29 -16.31
CA VAL A 30 7.51 11.67 -16.08
C VAL A 30 6.45 12.77 -15.97
N ALA A 31 5.34 12.59 -16.68
CA ALA A 31 4.20 13.49 -16.65
C ALA A 31 2.90 12.72 -16.44
N ASP A 32 2.07 13.18 -15.51
CA ASP A 32 0.76 12.62 -15.20
C ASP A 32 -0.29 13.72 -15.21
N ALA A 33 -1.46 13.42 -15.74
CA ALA A 33 -2.64 14.25 -15.62
C ALA A 33 -3.86 13.37 -15.34
N LEU A 34 -4.75 13.86 -14.49
CA LEU A 34 -5.96 13.16 -14.05
C LEU A 34 -7.11 14.15 -13.98
N TRP A 35 -8.24 13.74 -14.53
CA TRP A 35 -9.55 14.32 -14.28
C TRP A 35 -10.52 13.23 -13.87
N GLU A 36 -11.27 13.44 -12.80
CA GLU A 36 -12.27 12.49 -12.30
C GLU A 36 -13.54 13.21 -11.91
N ARG A 37 -14.67 12.56 -12.15
CA ARG A 37 -15.98 13.00 -11.69
C ARG A 37 -16.76 11.83 -11.11
N ARG A 38 -17.33 12.02 -9.91
CA ARG A 38 -18.28 11.13 -9.25
C ARG A 38 -19.70 11.63 -9.40
N PHE A 39 -20.66 10.73 -9.64
CA PHE A 39 -22.07 11.08 -9.77
C PHE A 39 -22.98 9.89 -9.42
N ARG A 40 -24.23 10.19 -9.16
CA ARG A 40 -25.25 9.17 -8.84
C ARG A 40 -26.22 9.03 -10.01
N PRO A 41 -26.21 7.91 -10.76
CA PRO A 41 -27.12 7.69 -11.87
C PRO A 41 -28.53 7.43 -11.36
N GLY A 42 -29.47 8.29 -11.68
CA GLY A 42 -30.80 8.37 -11.06
C GLY A 42 -31.61 7.07 -11.05
N ARG A 43 -31.76 6.38 -12.18
CA ARG A 43 -32.56 5.13 -12.27
C ARG A 43 -31.81 3.88 -11.84
N LEU A 44 -30.51 3.87 -12.02
CA LEU A 44 -29.67 2.72 -11.64
C LEU A 44 -29.33 2.72 -10.15
N GLY A 45 -29.42 3.89 -9.49
CA GLY A 45 -28.93 4.07 -8.13
C GLY A 45 -27.44 3.87 -8.02
N GLY A 46 -26.92 3.74 -6.79
CA GLY A 46 -25.50 3.57 -6.55
C GLY A 46 -24.68 4.83 -6.86
N GLU A 47 -23.38 4.63 -7.05
CA GLU A 47 -22.42 5.69 -7.40
C GLU A 47 -21.64 5.28 -8.63
N ALA A 48 -21.41 6.22 -9.54
CA ALA A 48 -20.59 6.04 -10.72
C ALA A 48 -19.45 7.04 -10.76
N GLY A 49 -18.33 6.62 -11.32
CA GLY A 49 -17.15 7.43 -11.58
C GLY A 49 -16.78 7.43 -13.05
N LEU A 50 -16.38 8.61 -13.55
CA LEU A 50 -15.76 8.75 -14.85
C LEU A 50 -14.40 9.42 -14.66
N GLN A 51 -13.35 8.76 -15.14
CA GLN A 51 -11.97 9.22 -15.01
C GLN A 51 -11.31 9.26 -16.38
N PHE A 52 -10.59 10.34 -16.64
CA PHE A 52 -9.63 10.44 -17.74
C PHE A 52 -8.26 10.67 -17.17
N SER A 53 -7.26 9.94 -17.65
CA SER A 53 -5.89 10.14 -17.25
C SER A 53 -4.92 10.00 -18.42
N VAL A 54 -3.81 10.71 -18.32
CA VAL A 54 -2.67 10.59 -19.23
C VAL A 54 -1.45 10.36 -18.39
N HIS A 55 -0.67 9.35 -18.75
CA HIS A 55 0.66 9.08 -18.24
C HIS A 55 1.66 9.12 -19.40
N ALA A 56 2.80 9.75 -19.22
CA ALA A 56 3.89 9.71 -20.18
C ALA A 56 5.23 9.69 -19.45
N HIS A 57 6.15 8.89 -19.95
CA HIS A 57 7.53 8.93 -19.52
C HIS A 57 8.48 8.88 -20.71
N GLN A 58 9.65 9.45 -20.51
CA GLN A 58 10.71 9.51 -21.48
C GLN A 58 12.04 9.14 -20.83
N ARG A 59 12.81 8.27 -21.50
CA ARG A 59 14.20 7.93 -21.19
C ARG A 59 15.16 8.77 -22.00
N ARG A 60 16.41 8.87 -21.57
CA ARG A 60 17.45 9.61 -22.30
C ARG A 60 18.09 8.75 -23.40
N SER A 61 18.09 7.44 -23.24
CA SER A 61 18.59 6.50 -24.24
C SER A 61 17.63 6.48 -25.44
N GLY A 62 18.16 6.38 -26.65
CA GLY A 62 17.40 6.05 -27.86
C GLY A 62 17.69 4.63 -28.34
N ALA A 63 18.31 3.78 -27.50
CA ALA A 63 18.56 2.38 -27.83
C ALA A 63 17.26 1.58 -27.81
N ASP A 64 17.14 0.62 -28.73
CA ASP A 64 16.00 -0.30 -28.75
C ASP A 64 15.89 -1.06 -27.44
N ILE A 65 14.69 -1.18 -26.89
CA ILE A 65 14.34 -1.81 -25.62
C ILE A 65 14.70 -0.91 -24.41
N ASP A 66 15.96 -0.57 -24.22
CA ASP A 66 16.44 0.18 -23.05
C ASP A 66 16.01 1.65 -23.07
N GLY A 67 15.76 2.21 -24.26
CA GLY A 67 15.33 3.59 -24.46
C GLY A 67 13.81 3.76 -24.56
N ARG A 68 13.02 2.73 -24.21
CA ARG A 68 11.55 2.76 -24.38
C ARG A 68 10.92 4.00 -23.79
N ASP A 69 10.26 4.77 -24.64
CA ASP A 69 9.36 5.87 -24.26
C ASP A 69 7.91 5.40 -24.35
N MET A 70 7.07 5.78 -23.40
CA MET A 70 5.66 5.41 -23.39
C MET A 70 4.77 6.61 -23.08
N MET A 71 3.63 6.65 -23.78
CA MET A 71 2.50 7.51 -23.45
C MET A 71 1.23 6.66 -23.40
N ARG A 72 0.44 6.79 -22.35
CA ARG A 72 -0.84 6.12 -22.18
C ARG A 72 -1.93 7.14 -21.90
N GLY A 73 -2.99 7.13 -22.72
CA GLY A 73 -4.25 7.82 -22.46
C GLY A 73 -5.30 6.83 -22.00
N SER A 74 -5.90 7.04 -20.84
CA SER A 74 -6.81 6.10 -20.20
C SER A 74 -8.15 6.72 -19.87
N THR A 75 -9.22 5.97 -20.10
CA THR A 75 -10.58 6.27 -19.63
C THR A 75 -11.04 5.13 -18.72
N ARG A 76 -11.56 5.46 -17.55
CA ARG A 76 -12.21 4.51 -16.63
C ARG A 76 -13.66 4.94 -16.40
N LEU A 77 -14.55 4.00 -16.56
CA LEU A 77 -15.94 4.11 -16.10
C LEU A 77 -16.14 3.04 -15.03
N ASP A 78 -16.48 3.45 -13.82
CA ASP A 78 -16.82 2.56 -12.73
C ASP A 78 -18.23 2.85 -12.19
N TRP A 79 -18.87 1.81 -11.66
CA TRP A 79 -20.16 1.93 -10.99
C TRP A 79 -20.22 0.89 -9.87
N GLN A 80 -20.78 1.31 -8.74
CA GLN A 80 -21.04 0.43 -7.60
C GLN A 80 -22.41 0.70 -6.98
N ARG A 81 -23.03 -0.35 -6.48
CA ARG A 81 -24.26 -0.28 -5.71
C ARG A 81 -24.21 -1.25 -4.54
N VAL A 82 -24.62 -0.77 -3.38
CA VAL A 82 -24.69 -1.55 -2.14
C VAL A 82 -26.16 -1.57 -1.70
N GLU A 83 -26.67 -2.75 -1.34
CA GLU A 83 -28.03 -2.96 -0.85
C GLU A 83 -28.03 -3.87 0.37
N ILE A 84 -28.92 -3.61 1.31
CA ILE A 84 -29.17 -4.50 2.44
C ILE A 84 -30.30 -5.44 2.05
N LEU A 85 -29.96 -6.71 1.95
CA LEU A 85 -30.88 -7.79 1.58
C LEU A 85 -31.61 -8.33 2.83
N PRO A 86 -32.70 -9.11 2.65
CA PRO A 86 -33.36 -9.78 3.75
C PRO A 86 -32.39 -10.60 4.61
N GLY A 87 -32.59 -10.58 5.93
CA GLY A 87 -31.68 -11.25 6.88
C GLY A 87 -30.44 -10.47 7.24
N GLY A 88 -30.29 -9.20 6.79
CA GLY A 88 -29.17 -8.35 7.12
C GLY A 88 -27.91 -8.62 6.29
N VAL A 89 -28.03 -9.36 5.19
CA VAL A 89 -26.93 -9.57 4.24
C VAL A 89 -26.71 -8.27 3.47
N VAL A 90 -25.49 -7.80 3.42
CA VAL A 90 -25.06 -6.65 2.59
C VAL A 90 -24.58 -7.19 1.26
N GLY A 91 -25.32 -6.88 0.18
CA GLY A 91 -24.93 -7.21 -1.19
C GLY A 91 -24.32 -6.00 -1.87
N SER A 92 -23.23 -6.16 -2.59
CA SER A 92 -22.68 -5.14 -3.45
C SER A 92 -22.43 -5.67 -4.87
N VAL A 93 -22.65 -4.79 -5.84
CA VAL A 93 -22.29 -5.03 -7.24
C VAL A 93 -21.37 -3.92 -7.66
N GLN A 94 -20.26 -4.29 -8.31
CA GLN A 94 -19.25 -3.37 -8.81
C GLN A 94 -18.95 -3.71 -10.26
N THR A 95 -18.84 -2.68 -11.10
CA THR A 95 -18.39 -2.82 -12.48
C THR A 95 -17.36 -1.74 -12.78
N ARG A 96 -16.37 -2.08 -13.58
CA ARG A 96 -15.34 -1.17 -14.08
C ARG A 96 -15.04 -1.50 -15.53
N ILE A 97 -14.89 -0.48 -16.35
CA ILE A 97 -14.41 -0.60 -17.73
C ILE A 97 -13.25 0.37 -17.87
N ASP A 98 -12.08 -0.17 -18.14
CA ASP A 98 -10.88 0.57 -18.51
C ASP A 98 -10.70 0.51 -20.03
N ALA A 99 -10.45 1.66 -20.66
CA ALA A 99 -10.08 1.78 -22.06
C ALA A 99 -8.77 2.56 -22.14
N ASP A 100 -7.73 1.92 -22.63
CA ASP A 100 -6.37 2.45 -22.67
C ASP A 100 -5.86 2.51 -24.12
N LEU A 101 -5.19 3.62 -24.45
CA LEU A 101 -4.50 3.83 -25.71
C LEU A 101 -3.03 4.07 -25.41
N TYR A 102 -2.17 3.21 -25.94
CA TYR A 102 -0.72 3.27 -25.76
C TYR A 102 -0.04 3.81 -27.02
N ARG A 103 1.00 4.57 -26.81
CA ARG A 103 2.00 4.93 -27.81
C ARG A 103 3.37 4.60 -27.26
N ILE A 104 4.06 3.68 -27.94
CA ILE A 104 5.35 3.11 -27.53
C ILE A 104 6.38 3.49 -28.59
N ARG A 105 7.57 3.87 -28.16
CA ARG A 105 8.72 4.18 -29.02
C ARG A 105 9.95 3.50 -28.45
N ASP A 106 10.92 3.26 -29.32
CA ASP A 106 12.24 2.74 -28.97
C ASP A 106 12.20 1.38 -28.26
N ASP A 107 11.18 0.54 -28.59
CA ASP A 107 11.09 -0.85 -28.18
C ASP A 107 10.42 -1.71 -29.29
N SER A 108 11.24 -2.43 -30.04
CA SER A 108 10.80 -3.25 -31.17
C SER A 108 9.98 -4.49 -30.80
N ARG A 109 9.87 -4.84 -29.51
CA ARG A 109 9.05 -5.96 -29.01
C ARG A 109 7.57 -5.63 -29.03
N PHE A 110 7.20 -4.34 -29.08
CA PHE A 110 5.82 -3.89 -29.03
C PHE A 110 5.45 -3.08 -30.26
N ASP A 111 4.20 -3.18 -30.67
CA ASP A 111 3.67 -2.28 -31.69
C ASP A 111 3.65 -0.84 -31.19
N SER A 112 3.95 0.10 -32.07
CA SER A 112 4.05 1.53 -31.73
C SER A 112 2.75 2.16 -31.23
N SER A 113 1.59 1.50 -31.46
CA SER A 113 0.28 1.96 -31.00
C SER A 113 -0.59 0.77 -30.66
N GLN A 114 -1.12 0.71 -29.45
CA GLN A 114 -1.98 -0.35 -28.95
C GLN A 114 -3.24 0.24 -28.29
N ALA A 115 -4.36 -0.46 -28.41
CA ALA A 115 -5.60 -0.14 -27.72
C ALA A 115 -6.08 -1.36 -26.95
N ARG A 116 -6.49 -1.15 -25.70
CA ARG A 116 -6.99 -2.21 -24.83
C ARG A 116 -8.27 -1.78 -24.13
N VAL A 117 -9.25 -2.69 -24.00
CA VAL A 117 -10.45 -2.49 -23.20
C VAL A 117 -10.58 -3.62 -22.21
N THR A 118 -10.61 -3.30 -20.91
CA THR A 118 -10.66 -4.28 -19.83
C THR A 118 -11.89 -4.07 -18.96
N PRO A 119 -12.98 -4.84 -19.18
CA PRO A 119 -14.13 -4.83 -18.28
C PRO A 119 -13.86 -5.69 -17.06
N ILE A 120 -14.32 -5.25 -15.89
CA ILE A 120 -14.33 -6.00 -14.62
C ILE A 120 -15.72 -5.93 -14.04
N ALA A 121 -16.22 -7.07 -13.54
CA ALA A 121 -17.50 -7.15 -12.83
C ALA A 121 -17.31 -7.95 -11.54
N ALA A 122 -17.92 -7.49 -10.46
CA ALA A 122 -17.87 -8.16 -9.18
C ALA A 122 -19.22 -8.12 -8.46
N VAL A 123 -19.49 -9.19 -7.74
CA VAL A 123 -20.59 -9.31 -6.78
C VAL A 123 -20.03 -9.76 -5.45
N GLU A 124 -20.35 -9.04 -4.39
CA GLU A 124 -19.92 -9.36 -3.02
C GLU A 124 -21.15 -9.52 -2.12
N LEU A 125 -21.11 -10.54 -1.28
CA LEU A 125 -22.06 -10.80 -0.22
C LEU A 125 -21.31 -10.81 1.11
N ARG A 126 -21.77 -9.99 2.05
CA ARG A 126 -21.20 -9.80 3.38
C ARG A 126 -22.32 -9.95 4.40
N TRP A 127 -22.13 -10.78 5.40
CA TRP A 127 -23.17 -11.01 6.40
C TRP A 127 -22.69 -10.70 7.83
N PRO A 128 -22.83 -9.45 8.29
CA PRO A 128 -22.42 -9.06 9.64
C PRO A 128 -23.42 -9.57 10.68
N LEU A 129 -23.03 -10.60 11.41
CA LEU A 129 -23.77 -11.20 12.53
C LEU A 129 -23.28 -10.58 13.83
N ILE A 130 -24.17 -9.95 14.59
CA ILE A 130 -23.82 -9.24 15.82
C ILE A 130 -24.46 -9.95 17.01
N ALA A 131 -23.66 -10.24 18.03
CA ALA A 131 -24.12 -10.75 19.33
C ALA A 131 -23.58 -9.86 20.46
N GLN A 132 -24.46 -9.53 21.42
CA GLN A 132 -24.08 -8.76 22.60
C GLN A 132 -24.43 -9.55 23.87
N ASN A 133 -23.47 -9.63 24.79
CA ASN A 133 -23.67 -10.23 26.11
C ASN A 133 -22.82 -9.50 27.15
N ALA A 134 -23.40 -9.09 28.26
CA ALA A 134 -22.73 -8.39 29.37
C ALA A 134 -21.87 -7.19 28.94
N GLY A 135 -22.32 -6.45 27.91
CA GLY A 135 -21.60 -5.29 27.38
C GLY A 135 -20.49 -5.64 26.36
N VAL A 136 -20.15 -6.90 26.20
CA VAL A 136 -19.22 -7.36 25.14
C VAL A 136 -19.99 -7.49 23.83
N THR A 137 -19.44 -6.93 22.76
CA THR A 137 -19.99 -7.08 21.40
C THR A 137 -19.09 -8.01 20.58
N HIS A 138 -19.70 -9.01 19.97
CA HIS A 138 -19.06 -9.87 18.96
C HIS A 138 -19.67 -9.59 17.61
N VAL A 139 -18.83 -9.44 16.59
CA VAL A 139 -19.24 -9.35 15.18
C VAL A 139 -18.57 -10.49 14.44
N LEU A 140 -19.36 -11.35 13.80
CA LEU A 140 -18.88 -12.40 12.90
C LEU A 140 -19.34 -12.04 11.49
N GLU A 141 -18.40 -11.93 10.55
CA GLU A 141 -18.67 -11.47 9.19
C GLU A 141 -18.08 -12.42 8.15
N PRO A 142 -18.83 -13.43 7.69
CA PRO A 142 -18.48 -14.15 6.47
C PRO A 142 -18.65 -13.25 5.25
N VAL A 143 -17.70 -13.35 4.32
CA VAL A 143 -17.66 -12.58 3.07
C VAL A 143 -17.36 -13.53 1.93
N ALA A 144 -18.11 -13.41 0.84
CA ALA A 144 -17.83 -14.06 -0.43
C ALA A 144 -17.97 -13.04 -1.56
N GLN A 145 -16.94 -12.94 -2.39
CA GLN A 145 -16.91 -12.04 -3.53
C GLN A 145 -16.55 -12.85 -4.78
N PHE A 146 -17.31 -12.67 -5.85
CA PHE A 146 -17.03 -13.23 -7.16
C PHE A 146 -16.63 -12.10 -8.09
N VAL A 147 -15.50 -12.24 -8.75
CA VAL A 147 -14.96 -11.25 -9.68
C VAL A 147 -14.70 -11.92 -11.01
N TRP A 148 -15.05 -11.23 -12.07
CA TRP A 148 -14.75 -11.62 -13.43
C TRP A 148 -14.09 -10.47 -14.19
N SER A 149 -13.04 -10.79 -14.91
CA SER A 149 -12.44 -9.95 -15.95
C SER A 149 -11.95 -10.86 -17.09
N PRO A 150 -11.82 -10.37 -18.33
CA PRO A 150 -11.27 -11.21 -19.39
C PRO A 150 -9.83 -11.62 -19.02
N HIS A 151 -9.46 -12.84 -19.38
CA HIS A 151 -8.05 -13.18 -19.54
C HIS A 151 -7.59 -12.48 -20.82
N SER A 152 -6.68 -11.58 -20.71
CA SER A 152 -6.03 -11.04 -21.89
C SER A 152 -5.04 -12.09 -22.43
N SER A 153 -5.26 -12.52 -23.66
CA SER A 153 -4.23 -13.23 -24.43
C SER A 153 -3.14 -12.24 -24.90
N ASP A 154 -3.38 -10.96 -24.67
CA ASP A 154 -2.56 -9.84 -25.13
C ASP A 154 -1.90 -9.12 -23.95
N ASP A 155 -1.70 -9.79 -22.78
CA ASP A 155 -0.98 -9.23 -21.64
C ASP A 155 0.46 -8.84 -22.01
N ASP A 156 1.04 -9.51 -23.00
CA ASP A 156 2.34 -9.17 -23.58
C ASP A 156 2.26 -8.08 -24.69
N ALA A 157 1.08 -7.58 -25.03
CA ALA A 157 0.93 -6.59 -26.11
C ALA A 157 1.35 -5.17 -25.70
N VAL A 158 1.44 -4.90 -24.39
CA VAL A 158 1.86 -3.63 -23.83
C VAL A 158 2.96 -3.82 -22.80
N PRO A 159 3.92 -2.91 -22.70
CA PRO A 159 4.95 -3.01 -21.67
C PRO A 159 4.34 -2.76 -20.29
N ASN A 160 4.82 -3.49 -19.29
CA ASN A 160 4.49 -3.22 -17.90
C ASN A 160 5.48 -2.21 -17.30
N GLU A 161 5.01 -1.00 -17.04
CA GLU A 161 5.81 0.09 -16.46
C GLU A 161 5.29 0.54 -15.09
N ASP A 162 4.05 0.20 -14.73
CA ASP A 162 3.41 0.72 -13.52
C ASP A 162 2.77 -0.35 -12.62
N SER A 163 2.70 -1.61 -13.07
CA SER A 163 2.08 -2.69 -12.32
C SER A 163 3.16 -3.56 -11.68
N MET A 164 3.22 -3.54 -10.37
CA MET A 164 4.12 -4.34 -9.54
C MET A 164 3.30 -5.36 -8.76
N LEU A 165 3.94 -6.47 -8.39
CA LEU A 165 3.34 -7.39 -7.45
C LEU A 165 3.14 -6.71 -6.09
N VAL A 166 1.99 -6.94 -5.49
CA VAL A 166 1.65 -6.45 -4.16
C VAL A 166 1.67 -7.59 -3.17
N GLU A 167 1.98 -7.25 -1.94
CA GLU A 167 1.83 -8.18 -0.82
C GLU A 167 0.37 -8.57 -0.65
N PHE A 168 0.12 -9.85 -0.40
CA PHE A 168 -1.22 -10.34 -0.10
C PHE A 168 -1.57 -10.09 1.36
N ASP A 169 -2.66 -9.34 1.59
CA ASP A 169 -3.08 -8.95 2.92
C ASP A 169 -4.61 -8.82 3.06
N GLU A 170 -5.07 -8.54 4.29
CA GLU A 170 -6.50 -8.34 4.58
C GLU A 170 -7.08 -7.11 3.89
N GLY A 171 -6.26 -6.12 3.52
CA GLY A 171 -6.68 -4.92 2.80
C GLY A 171 -6.99 -5.19 1.33
N ASN A 172 -6.36 -6.20 0.72
CA ASN A 172 -6.55 -6.52 -0.69
C ASN A 172 -7.21 -7.89 -0.94
N LEU A 173 -7.56 -8.65 0.12
CA LEU A 173 -8.26 -9.93 -0.01
C LEU A 173 -9.51 -9.83 -0.90
N PHE A 174 -10.29 -8.75 -0.76
CA PHE A 174 -11.50 -8.49 -1.53
C PHE A 174 -11.35 -7.40 -2.60
N SER A 175 -10.12 -7.14 -3.06
CA SER A 175 -9.90 -6.25 -4.20
C SER A 175 -10.42 -6.87 -5.49
N ILE A 176 -11.09 -6.05 -6.34
CA ILE A 176 -11.50 -6.47 -7.68
C ILE A 176 -10.31 -6.56 -8.65
N ASP A 177 -9.19 -5.99 -8.26
CA ASP A 177 -7.91 -6.01 -8.97
C ASP A 177 -6.82 -5.72 -7.93
N ARG A 178 -5.85 -6.61 -7.79
CA ARG A 178 -4.78 -6.51 -6.78
C ARG A 178 -3.53 -5.85 -7.32
N LEU A 179 -3.40 -5.80 -8.65
CA LEU A 179 -2.25 -5.18 -9.27
C LEU A 179 -2.41 -3.65 -9.26
N PRO A 180 -1.43 -2.91 -8.77
CA PRO A 180 -1.43 -1.45 -8.90
C PRO A 180 -1.16 -1.07 -10.36
N GLY A 181 -1.50 0.17 -10.72
CA GLY A 181 -1.27 0.64 -12.07
C GLY A 181 -2.39 0.29 -13.05
N ARG A 182 -2.07 0.25 -14.32
CA ARG A 182 -3.02 -0.02 -15.40
C ARG A 182 -2.45 -0.94 -16.48
N ASP A 183 -1.15 -1.18 -16.48
CA ASP A 183 -0.51 -1.94 -17.55
C ASP A 183 -0.85 -3.42 -17.45
N VAL A 184 -0.95 -3.96 -16.25
CA VAL A 184 -1.41 -5.33 -15.99
C VAL A 184 -2.65 -5.29 -15.09
N VAL A 185 -3.61 -6.16 -15.35
CA VAL A 185 -4.86 -6.30 -14.62
C VAL A 185 -5.10 -7.77 -14.27
N GLU A 186 -5.51 -8.05 -13.04
CA GLU A 186 -5.81 -9.42 -12.60
C GLU A 186 -6.98 -10.01 -13.40
N GLY A 187 -6.71 -11.06 -14.16
CA GLY A 187 -7.62 -11.67 -15.12
C GLY A 187 -8.41 -12.88 -14.59
N GLY A 188 -9.43 -13.27 -15.35
CA GLY A 188 -10.20 -14.50 -15.14
C GLY A 188 -11.35 -14.41 -14.15
N LEU A 189 -11.99 -15.56 -13.93
CA LEU A 189 -13.03 -15.73 -12.90
C LEU A 189 -12.38 -16.17 -11.59
N ARG A 190 -12.67 -15.47 -10.53
CA ARG A 190 -12.16 -15.74 -9.18
C ARG A 190 -13.22 -15.56 -8.11
N ALA A 191 -13.06 -16.29 -7.02
CA ALA A 191 -13.83 -16.15 -5.80
C ALA A 191 -12.88 -15.78 -4.66
N ASN A 192 -13.13 -14.67 -4.00
CA ASN A 192 -12.47 -14.25 -2.78
C ASN A 192 -13.37 -14.64 -1.60
N ILE A 193 -12.88 -15.44 -0.69
CA ILE A 193 -13.65 -15.91 0.48
C ILE A 193 -12.92 -15.50 1.75
N GLY A 194 -13.69 -15.11 2.76
CA GLY A 194 -13.11 -14.75 4.04
C GLY A 194 -14.13 -14.73 5.17
N LEU A 195 -13.59 -14.76 6.38
CA LEU A 195 -14.32 -14.70 7.63
C LEU A 195 -13.62 -13.71 8.55
N GLY A 196 -14.34 -12.68 8.97
CA GLY A 196 -13.93 -11.75 9.99
C GLY A 196 -14.62 -12.05 11.32
N TRP A 197 -13.91 -11.97 12.43
CA TRP A 197 -14.49 -11.95 13.77
C TRP A 197 -13.87 -10.82 14.58
N THR A 198 -14.73 -10.01 15.20
CA THR A 198 -14.29 -8.90 16.06
C THR A 198 -14.98 -8.98 17.41
N ARG A 199 -14.19 -8.87 18.46
CA ARG A 199 -14.68 -8.68 19.83
C ARG A 199 -14.36 -7.25 20.28
N ILE A 200 -15.38 -6.56 20.78
CA ILE A 200 -15.26 -5.23 21.40
C ILE A 200 -15.65 -5.38 22.86
N ASP A 201 -14.72 -5.08 23.75
CA ASP A 201 -14.90 -5.24 25.19
C ASP A 201 -15.19 -3.87 25.85
N PRO A 202 -16.14 -3.80 26.80
CA PRO A 202 -16.46 -2.56 27.51
C PRO A 202 -15.29 -2.00 28.31
N ALA A 203 -14.26 -2.78 28.62
CA ALA A 203 -13.01 -2.30 29.20
C ALA A 203 -12.15 -1.48 28.24
N GLY A 204 -12.61 -1.25 26.99
CA GLY A 204 -11.98 -0.39 26.01
C GLY A 204 -10.88 -1.07 25.18
N TRP A 205 -10.89 -2.39 25.09
CA TRP A 205 -10.01 -3.11 24.17
C TRP A 205 -10.81 -3.84 23.08
N SER A 206 -10.19 -4.12 21.97
CA SER A 206 -10.75 -4.89 20.87
C SER A 206 -9.76 -5.92 20.33
N LEU A 207 -10.29 -7.04 19.84
CA LEU A 207 -9.56 -8.10 19.16
C LEU A 207 -10.28 -8.41 17.85
N GLY A 208 -9.57 -8.35 16.73
CA GLY A 208 -10.03 -8.75 15.42
C GLY A 208 -9.25 -9.94 14.89
N LEU A 209 -9.94 -10.88 14.25
CA LEU A 209 -9.36 -12.01 13.53
C LEU A 209 -9.95 -12.03 12.12
N THR A 210 -9.13 -12.24 11.12
CA THR A 210 -9.55 -12.38 9.72
C THR A 210 -8.85 -13.58 9.12
N ALA A 211 -9.61 -14.43 8.42
CA ALA A 211 -9.08 -15.54 7.65
C ALA A 211 -9.67 -15.49 6.24
N GLY A 212 -8.90 -15.81 5.23
CA GLY A 212 -9.42 -15.84 3.86
C GLY A 212 -8.41 -16.31 2.83
N ARG A 213 -8.89 -16.50 1.61
CA ARG A 213 -8.06 -16.85 0.44
C ARG A 213 -8.75 -16.50 -0.87
N VAL A 214 -8.00 -16.55 -1.94
CA VAL A 214 -8.43 -16.35 -3.33
C VAL A 214 -8.46 -17.68 -4.05
N LEU A 215 -9.57 -17.95 -4.74
CA LEU A 215 -9.75 -19.13 -5.58
C LEU A 215 -9.92 -18.67 -7.04
N ARG A 216 -9.14 -19.20 -7.96
CA ARG A 216 -9.18 -18.86 -9.40
C ARG A 216 -9.63 -20.05 -10.23
N SER A 217 -10.36 -19.78 -11.30
CA SER A 217 -10.75 -20.83 -12.28
C SER A 217 -9.53 -21.38 -13.02
N ARG A 218 -8.49 -20.57 -13.22
CA ARG A 218 -7.19 -20.92 -13.78
C ARG A 218 -6.09 -20.02 -13.19
N PRO A 219 -4.82 -20.42 -13.22
CA PRO A 219 -3.71 -19.55 -12.85
C PRO A 219 -3.75 -18.24 -13.64
N ASP A 220 -3.27 -17.18 -13.03
CA ASP A 220 -3.13 -15.87 -13.66
C ASP A 220 -1.62 -15.62 -13.89
N PRO A 221 -1.18 -15.39 -15.15
CA PRO A 221 0.23 -15.18 -15.47
C PRO A 221 0.88 -14.04 -14.67
N ALA A 222 0.10 -13.02 -14.27
CA ALA A 222 0.59 -11.93 -13.45
C ALA A 222 1.10 -12.37 -12.07
N PHE A 223 0.66 -13.54 -11.58
CA PHE A 223 1.05 -14.13 -10.29
C PHE A 223 1.73 -15.49 -10.44
N ASP A 224 1.98 -15.95 -11.68
CA ASP A 224 2.45 -17.31 -11.96
C ASP A 224 3.99 -17.42 -11.94
N GLN A 225 4.63 -16.69 -11.02
CA GLN A 225 6.02 -16.93 -10.70
C GLN A 225 6.09 -17.93 -9.55
N ASP A 226 6.90 -18.97 -9.70
CA ASP A 226 7.05 -20.03 -8.71
C ASP A 226 7.32 -19.45 -7.31
N GLY A 227 6.58 -19.97 -6.34
CA GLY A 227 6.72 -19.59 -4.95
C GLY A 227 5.94 -18.36 -4.49
N GLN A 228 5.21 -17.66 -5.36
CA GLN A 228 4.41 -16.52 -4.92
C GLN A 228 3.14 -16.93 -4.18
N MET A 229 2.85 -16.26 -3.08
CA MET A 229 1.71 -16.50 -2.20
C MET A 229 0.34 -16.32 -2.87
N LEU A 230 0.31 -15.65 -4.04
CA LEU A 230 -0.87 -15.48 -4.91
C LEU A 230 -0.83 -16.37 -6.15
N SER A 231 0.17 -17.22 -6.33
CA SER A 231 0.31 -18.06 -7.52
C SER A 231 -0.74 -19.15 -7.63
N GLY A 232 -0.85 -19.74 -8.82
CA GLY A 232 -1.71 -20.87 -9.08
C GLY A 232 -3.22 -20.58 -9.00
N ARG A 233 -4.00 -21.65 -8.80
CA ARG A 233 -5.47 -21.58 -8.70
C ARG A 233 -5.96 -21.22 -7.31
N ARG A 234 -5.12 -21.32 -6.31
CA ARG A 234 -5.44 -21.03 -4.91
C ARG A 234 -4.31 -20.20 -4.32
N SER A 235 -4.62 -19.05 -3.78
CA SER A 235 -3.64 -18.32 -2.98
C SER A 235 -3.31 -19.10 -1.70
N ASP A 236 -2.27 -18.68 -1.02
CA ASP A 236 -2.11 -19.03 0.40
C ASP A 236 -3.32 -18.64 1.23
N TRP A 237 -3.46 -19.29 2.39
CA TRP A 237 -4.38 -18.86 3.43
C TRP A 237 -3.82 -17.63 4.13
N LEU A 238 -4.58 -16.56 4.11
CA LEU A 238 -4.32 -15.36 4.90
C LEU A 238 -4.96 -15.52 6.28
N LEU A 239 -4.16 -15.33 7.34
CA LEU A 239 -4.61 -15.14 8.71
C LEU A 239 -4.12 -13.81 9.22
N ALA A 240 -5.01 -12.95 9.69
CA ALA A 240 -4.66 -11.68 10.31
C ALA A 240 -5.30 -11.57 11.70
N ALA A 241 -4.54 -11.05 12.66
CA ALA A 241 -5.00 -10.77 14.02
C ALA A 241 -4.65 -9.34 14.40
N THR A 242 -5.58 -8.59 14.96
CA THR A 242 -5.38 -7.23 15.43
C THR A 242 -5.86 -7.09 16.87
N TYR A 243 -5.10 -6.39 17.69
CA TYR A 243 -5.45 -6.04 19.07
C TYR A 243 -5.27 -4.54 19.27
N SER A 244 -6.24 -3.90 19.92
CA SER A 244 -6.15 -2.51 20.34
C SER A 244 -6.61 -2.39 21.79
N GLY A 245 -5.71 -1.95 22.66
CA GLY A 245 -5.96 -1.82 24.10
C GLY A 245 -6.15 -0.37 24.55
N SER A 246 -7.00 -0.15 25.55
CA SER A 246 -7.21 1.16 26.19
C SER A 246 -5.94 1.72 26.87
N ASN A 247 -4.95 0.85 27.11
CA ASN A 247 -3.65 1.22 27.67
C ASN A 247 -2.65 1.73 26.62
N GLY A 248 -3.08 1.96 25.37
CA GLY A 248 -2.24 2.43 24.28
C GLY A 248 -1.40 1.35 23.59
N LEU A 249 -1.58 0.06 23.94
CA LEU A 249 -0.98 -1.08 23.24
C LEU A 249 -1.81 -1.40 22.00
N ALA A 250 -1.15 -1.52 20.84
CA ALA A 250 -1.72 -2.02 19.60
C ALA A 250 -0.81 -3.12 19.04
N MET A 251 -1.40 -4.19 18.53
CA MET A 251 -0.68 -5.29 17.90
C MET A 251 -1.39 -5.68 16.62
N ALA A 252 -0.64 -6.02 15.59
CA ALA A 252 -1.12 -6.61 14.35
C ALA A 252 -0.18 -7.75 13.96
N ASN A 253 -0.75 -8.91 13.65
CA ASN A 253 -0.02 -10.03 13.10
C ASN A 253 -0.71 -10.49 11.82
N ARG A 254 0.08 -10.78 10.81
CA ARG A 254 -0.35 -11.37 9.54
C ARG A 254 0.51 -12.57 9.24
N ALA A 255 -0.13 -13.64 8.80
CA ALA A 255 0.55 -14.87 8.41
C ALA A 255 -0.08 -15.43 7.14
N LEU A 256 0.77 -15.97 6.27
CA LEU A 256 0.39 -16.64 5.03
C LEU A 256 0.88 -18.08 5.09
N PHE A 257 -0.04 -19.03 4.80
CA PHE A 257 0.19 -20.46 4.86
C PHE A 257 -0.26 -21.13 3.59
N ASP A 258 0.47 -22.12 3.14
CA ASP A 258 0.01 -23.00 2.06
C ASP A 258 -1.09 -23.98 2.50
N ASP A 259 -1.47 -24.90 1.59
CA ASP A 259 -2.48 -25.93 1.86
C ASP A 259 -1.97 -27.02 2.84
N ASP A 260 -0.66 -27.17 3.03
CA ASP A 260 -0.01 -28.08 3.97
C ASP A 260 0.28 -27.43 5.34
N LEU A 261 -0.21 -26.20 5.54
CA LEU A 261 0.02 -25.36 6.73
C LEU A 261 1.48 -24.96 6.94
N SER A 262 2.29 -24.99 5.89
CA SER A 262 3.64 -24.42 5.91
C SER A 262 3.55 -22.90 5.92
N LEU A 263 4.26 -22.26 6.82
CA LEU A 263 4.29 -20.81 6.93
C LEU A 263 5.20 -20.25 5.83
N HIS A 264 4.67 -19.40 4.97
CA HIS A 264 5.43 -18.71 3.92
C HIS A 264 5.82 -17.29 4.31
N ARG A 265 4.99 -16.62 5.11
CA ARG A 265 5.26 -15.27 5.58
C ARG A 265 4.62 -15.03 6.93
N ASN A 266 5.33 -14.33 7.81
CA ASN A 266 4.78 -13.79 9.04
C ASN A 266 5.25 -12.35 9.26
N GLU A 267 4.32 -11.48 9.58
CA GLU A 267 4.59 -10.09 9.93
C GLU A 267 3.90 -9.77 11.26
N LEU A 268 4.69 -9.37 12.24
CA LEU A 268 4.21 -8.91 13.54
C LEU A 268 4.56 -7.43 13.72
N ARG A 269 3.58 -6.61 14.05
CA ARG A 269 3.78 -5.20 14.45
C ARG A 269 3.23 -4.99 15.85
N VAL A 270 3.99 -4.33 16.69
CA VAL A 270 3.61 -3.95 18.04
C VAL A 270 3.87 -2.47 18.22
N GLY A 271 2.88 -1.74 18.68
CA GLY A 271 2.99 -0.33 19.02
C GLY A 271 2.50 -0.09 20.44
N TRP A 272 3.20 0.75 21.20
CA TRP A 272 2.77 1.16 22.52
C TRP A 272 2.97 2.67 22.69
N VAL A 273 1.86 3.37 22.90
CA VAL A 273 1.85 4.84 23.03
C VAL A 273 1.34 5.23 24.42
N ARG A 274 2.18 5.95 25.13
CA ARG A 274 1.87 6.52 26.43
C ARG A 274 2.30 7.99 26.46
N PRO A 275 1.78 8.82 27.38
CA PRO A 275 2.32 10.16 27.56
C PRO A 275 3.84 10.14 27.77
N GLY A 276 4.57 10.81 26.87
CA GLY A 276 6.03 10.87 26.91
C GLY A 276 6.79 9.63 26.44
N LEU A 277 6.10 8.55 26.00
CA LEU A 277 6.72 7.32 25.52
C LEU A 277 6.00 6.79 24.29
N GLN A 278 6.73 6.52 23.23
CA GLN A 278 6.27 5.78 22.04
C GLN A 278 7.28 4.66 21.77
N LEU A 279 6.77 3.44 21.68
CA LEU A 279 7.56 2.27 21.28
C LEU A 279 6.88 1.65 20.07
N SER A 280 7.67 1.22 19.09
CA SER A 280 7.18 0.34 18.04
C SER A 280 8.22 -0.73 17.71
N ALA A 281 7.74 -1.92 17.39
CA ALA A 281 8.55 -3.02 16.90
C ALA A 281 7.82 -3.72 15.77
N GLY A 282 8.56 -4.15 14.76
CA GLY A 282 8.10 -4.95 13.64
C GLY A 282 9.04 -6.13 13.44
N TYR A 283 8.49 -7.32 13.31
CA TYR A 283 9.23 -8.51 12.94
C TYR A 283 8.66 -9.06 11.63
N LEU A 284 9.53 -9.32 10.67
CA LEU A 284 9.20 -9.89 9.36
C LEU A 284 9.99 -11.17 9.16
N TRP A 285 9.26 -12.24 8.83
CA TRP A 285 9.84 -13.49 8.37
C TRP A 285 9.21 -13.87 7.01
N ILE A 286 10.05 -14.28 6.05
CA ILE A 286 9.63 -14.74 4.72
C ILE A 286 10.49 -15.94 4.36
N ASP A 287 9.83 -17.03 3.92
CA ASP A 287 10.50 -18.21 3.38
C ASP A 287 11.15 -17.87 2.02
N ALA A 288 12.43 -18.18 1.87
CA ALA A 288 13.19 -17.95 0.64
C ALA A 288 12.53 -18.62 -0.60
N ALA A 289 11.93 -19.80 -0.41
CA ALA A 289 11.28 -20.54 -1.50
C ALA A 289 10.07 -19.79 -2.10
N THR A 290 9.54 -18.77 -1.41
CA THR A 290 8.36 -18.00 -1.85
C THR A 290 8.69 -16.71 -2.58
N GLU A 291 9.98 -16.36 -2.72
CA GLU A 291 10.43 -15.18 -3.46
C GLU A 291 11.44 -15.56 -4.55
N PRO A 292 11.11 -15.37 -5.83
CA PRO A 292 12.01 -15.69 -6.94
C PRO A 292 13.37 -14.99 -6.82
N GLY A 293 14.45 -15.76 -6.98
CA GLY A 293 15.82 -15.25 -6.93
C GLY A 293 16.38 -15.04 -5.51
N ARG A 294 15.63 -15.37 -4.46
CA ARG A 294 16.11 -15.33 -3.08
C ARG A 294 16.71 -16.68 -2.68
N VAL A 295 17.86 -16.64 -2.01
CA VAL A 295 18.59 -17.83 -1.56
C VAL A 295 18.33 -18.13 -0.09
N ASP A 296 18.20 -17.09 0.74
CA ASP A 296 18.04 -17.19 2.19
C ASP A 296 16.72 -16.60 2.66
N ASP A 297 16.18 -17.13 3.75
CA ASP A 297 14.99 -16.59 4.40
C ASP A 297 15.21 -15.13 4.84
N VAL A 298 14.12 -14.35 4.87
CA VAL A 298 14.12 -13.06 5.55
C VAL A 298 13.77 -13.27 7.01
N SER A 299 14.55 -12.73 7.91
CA SER A 299 14.25 -12.70 9.33
C SER A 299 14.75 -11.38 9.93
N GLU A 300 13.87 -10.37 9.93
CA GLU A 300 14.26 -9.01 10.29
C GLU A 300 13.42 -8.45 11.45
N LEU A 301 14.09 -7.78 12.37
CA LEU A 301 13.48 -6.97 13.42
C LEU A 301 13.76 -5.49 13.16
N THR A 302 12.70 -4.68 13.18
CA THR A 302 12.78 -3.23 13.28
C THR A 302 12.25 -2.81 14.63
N ALA A 303 12.92 -1.88 15.30
CA ALA A 303 12.44 -1.31 16.55
C ALA A 303 12.69 0.20 16.57
N SER A 304 11.72 0.96 17.06
CA SER A 304 11.91 2.39 17.27
C SER A 304 11.31 2.81 18.61
N THR A 305 11.91 3.83 19.20
CA THR A 305 11.45 4.43 20.44
C THR A 305 11.56 5.95 20.39
N ALA A 306 10.61 6.62 21.02
CA ALA A 306 10.68 8.05 21.26
C ALA A 306 10.27 8.31 22.72
N VAL A 307 11.19 8.92 23.48
CA VAL A 307 11.03 9.16 24.92
C VAL A 307 11.19 10.65 25.21
N GLN A 308 10.22 11.22 25.92
CA GLN A 308 10.34 12.57 26.44
C GLN A 308 11.18 12.55 27.71
N LEU A 309 12.42 13.06 27.64
CA LEU A 309 13.37 13.09 28.76
C LEU A 309 13.05 14.21 29.75
N ALA A 310 12.64 15.38 29.21
CA ALA A 310 12.28 16.57 29.99
C ALA A 310 11.35 17.45 29.14
N PRO A 311 10.71 18.48 29.68
CA PRO A 311 9.97 19.46 28.88
C PRO A 311 10.85 19.99 27.73
N GLY A 312 10.37 19.84 26.50
CA GLY A 312 11.08 20.24 25.29
C GLY A 312 12.17 19.28 24.81
N TRP A 313 12.57 18.25 25.54
CA TRP A 313 13.61 17.32 25.15
C TRP A 313 13.04 15.93 24.83
N ARG A 314 13.33 15.41 23.64
CA ARG A 314 12.90 14.10 23.17
C ARG A 314 14.09 13.31 22.61
N LEU A 315 14.24 12.09 23.08
CA LEU A 315 15.17 11.09 22.53
C LEU A 315 14.42 10.19 21.55
N ASN A 316 15.00 9.97 20.39
CA ASN A 316 14.52 9.00 19.39
C ASN A 316 15.63 7.99 19.16
N ALA A 317 15.28 6.72 19.07
CA ALA A 317 16.20 5.67 18.64
C ALA A 317 15.49 4.71 17.69
N GLU A 318 16.23 4.22 16.69
CA GLU A 318 15.76 3.26 15.70
C GLU A 318 16.83 2.23 15.43
N THR A 319 16.44 0.97 15.25
CA THR A 319 17.36 -0.10 14.85
C THR A 319 16.67 -1.06 13.89
N ARG A 320 17.46 -1.64 12.99
CA ARG A 320 17.10 -2.76 12.13
C ARG A 320 18.13 -3.84 12.26
N TYR A 321 17.70 -5.05 12.60
CA TYR A 321 18.53 -6.22 12.81
C TYR A 321 18.06 -7.36 11.92
N ASP A 322 18.99 -8.00 11.25
CA ASP A 322 18.79 -9.15 10.40
C ASP A 322 19.31 -10.39 11.11
N PHE A 323 18.39 -11.29 11.48
CA PHE A 323 18.71 -12.55 12.15
C PHE A 323 19.25 -13.62 11.19
N ALA A 324 18.92 -13.54 9.90
CA ALA A 324 19.46 -14.49 8.92
C ALA A 324 20.95 -14.30 8.70
N SER A 325 21.41 -13.05 8.67
CA SER A 325 22.83 -12.70 8.56
C SER A 325 23.52 -12.41 9.90
N ASP A 326 22.81 -12.51 11.03
CA ASP A 326 23.26 -12.25 12.41
C ASP A 326 23.97 -10.90 12.58
N ARG A 327 23.36 -9.81 12.04
CA ARG A 327 23.95 -8.47 12.16
C ARG A 327 22.93 -7.33 12.11
N ALA A 328 23.30 -6.23 12.76
CA ALA A 328 22.58 -4.98 12.61
C ALA A 328 22.73 -4.46 11.17
N GLN A 329 21.63 -4.00 10.57
CA GLN A 329 21.65 -3.34 9.27
C GLN A 329 21.72 -1.82 9.43
N LYS A 330 20.99 -1.25 10.39
CA LYS A 330 20.93 0.18 10.67
C LYS A 330 20.75 0.41 12.17
N ALA A 331 21.38 1.46 12.69
CA ALA A 331 21.06 2.03 13.99
C ALA A 331 21.08 3.55 13.89
N GLU A 332 20.13 4.20 14.57
CA GLU A 332 20.01 5.65 14.61
C GLU A 332 19.67 6.13 16.02
N LEU A 333 20.27 7.23 16.43
CA LEU A 333 20.00 7.92 17.68
C LEU A 333 19.79 9.41 17.36
N GLY A 334 18.68 9.98 17.84
CA GLY A 334 18.34 11.38 17.65
C GLY A 334 17.95 12.04 18.95
N LEU A 335 18.35 13.30 19.13
CA LEU A 335 17.96 14.16 20.24
C LEU A 335 17.27 15.41 19.69
N GLU A 336 16.00 15.57 19.99
CA GLU A 336 15.21 16.76 19.63
C GLU A 336 15.09 17.70 20.85
N TYR A 337 15.38 18.97 20.64
CA TYR A 337 14.96 20.04 21.53
C TYR A 337 13.92 20.90 20.85
N ARG A 338 12.77 21.07 21.48
CA ARG A 338 11.66 21.88 20.97
C ARG A 338 11.16 22.85 22.03
N ASN A 339 11.08 24.10 21.63
CA ASN A 339 10.33 25.14 22.36
C ASN A 339 9.29 25.81 21.43
N GLU A 340 8.66 26.87 21.83
CA GLU A 340 7.62 27.60 21.07
C GLU A 340 8.13 28.10 19.70
N CYS A 341 9.42 28.39 19.57
CA CYS A 341 10.01 29.12 18.46
C CYS A 341 11.09 28.36 17.70
N VAL A 342 11.70 27.38 18.32
CA VAL A 342 12.84 26.65 17.72
C VAL A 342 12.66 25.16 17.94
N THR A 343 12.91 24.40 16.91
CA THR A 343 13.14 22.94 17.00
C THR A 343 14.55 22.66 16.50
N VAL A 344 15.35 22.04 17.33
CA VAL A 344 16.72 21.58 17.00
C VAL A 344 16.72 20.06 17.06
N ASP A 345 17.12 19.43 15.97
CA ASP A 345 17.28 17.98 15.88
C ASP A 345 18.77 17.67 15.64
N LEU A 346 19.35 16.86 16.50
CA LEU A 346 20.67 16.26 16.32
C LEU A 346 20.49 14.76 16.13
N SER A 347 21.05 14.18 15.06
CA SER A 347 20.95 12.74 14.81
C SER A 347 22.29 12.17 14.40
N VAL A 348 22.51 10.92 14.78
CA VAL A 348 23.60 10.07 14.30
C VAL A 348 22.97 8.78 13.80
N SER A 349 23.22 8.44 12.56
CA SER A 349 22.77 7.18 11.96
C SER A 349 23.96 6.42 11.40
N ARG A 350 23.94 5.10 11.55
CA ARG A 350 24.94 4.21 10.97
C ARG A 350 24.25 3.07 10.23
N ARG A 351 24.63 2.91 8.97
CA ARG A 351 24.37 1.71 8.18
C ARG A 351 25.58 0.80 8.30
N PHE A 352 25.36 -0.45 8.70
CA PHE A 352 26.44 -1.43 8.92
C PHE A 352 26.68 -2.34 7.72
N THR A 353 25.72 -2.39 6.79
CA THR A 353 25.74 -3.25 5.61
C THR A 353 25.85 -2.42 4.34
N SER A 354 26.56 -2.96 3.34
CA SER A 354 26.59 -2.44 1.98
C SER A 354 25.71 -3.33 1.10
N SER A 355 25.03 -2.73 0.13
CA SER A 355 24.39 -3.41 -1.00
C SER A 355 25.08 -2.97 -2.29
N ASP A 356 24.67 -3.54 -3.41
CA ASP A 356 25.20 -3.18 -4.75
C ASP A 356 25.06 -1.70 -5.06
N THR A 357 24.08 -1.03 -4.42
CA THR A 357 23.71 0.37 -4.72
C THR A 357 23.95 1.34 -3.57
N VAL A 358 24.24 0.86 -2.33
CA VAL A 358 24.42 1.71 -1.14
C VAL A 358 25.54 1.16 -0.27
N ARG A 359 26.50 2.00 0.12
CA ARG A 359 27.63 1.62 1.00
C ARG A 359 27.29 1.77 2.48
N ALA A 360 28.02 1.03 3.32
CA ALA A 360 28.01 1.26 4.75
C ALA A 360 28.53 2.68 5.05
N ASP A 361 27.78 3.46 5.81
CA ASP A 361 28.11 4.84 6.10
C ASP A 361 27.64 5.27 7.50
N THR A 362 28.21 6.38 7.97
CA THR A 362 27.81 7.02 9.23
C THR A 362 27.48 8.47 8.96
N ASP A 363 26.22 8.84 9.14
CA ASP A 363 25.71 10.18 8.93
C ASP A 363 25.50 10.89 10.26
N VAL A 364 25.89 12.16 10.32
CA VAL A 364 25.59 13.07 11.43
C VAL A 364 24.74 14.21 10.88
N GLY A 365 23.53 14.34 11.41
CA GLY A 365 22.56 15.36 10.99
C GLY A 365 22.34 16.42 12.08
N LEU A 366 22.31 17.69 11.67
CA LEU A 366 21.83 18.79 12.48
C LEU A 366 20.77 19.57 11.70
N SER A 367 19.57 19.66 12.23
CA SER A 367 18.48 20.44 11.67
C SER A 367 18.00 21.48 12.65
N VAL A 368 17.83 22.72 12.21
CA VAL A 368 17.28 23.82 13.00
C VAL A 368 16.07 24.39 12.27
N ARG A 369 14.90 24.29 12.89
CA ARG A 369 13.66 24.86 12.35
C ARG A 369 13.22 26.03 13.25
N LEU A 370 13.03 27.20 12.64
CA LEU A 370 12.56 28.39 13.33
C LEU A 370 11.04 28.51 13.11
N GLY A 371 10.28 28.48 14.20
CA GLY A 371 8.85 28.74 14.21
C GLY A 371 8.56 30.24 14.17
N GLY A 372 7.43 30.66 13.58
CA GLY A 372 6.99 32.05 13.58
C GLY A 372 7.38 32.89 12.36
N PHE A 373 8.16 32.36 11.41
CA PHE A 373 8.53 33.02 10.16
C PHE A 373 7.70 32.49 8.97
N GLY A 374 6.39 32.45 9.07
CA GLY A 374 5.51 32.03 7.99
C GLY A 374 4.19 32.79 8.00
N ARG A 375 3.74 33.28 6.84
CA ARG A 375 2.40 33.83 6.66
C ARG A 375 1.40 32.67 6.74
N GLN A 376 0.73 32.51 7.89
CA GLN A 376 -0.42 31.63 7.98
C GLN A 376 -1.55 32.26 7.15
N GLN A 377 -1.94 31.62 6.08
CA GLN A 377 -3.12 31.97 5.29
C GLN A 377 -4.36 31.72 6.17
N ASN A 378 -4.95 32.78 6.70
CA ASN A 378 -6.18 32.74 7.47
C ASN A 378 -7.36 32.37 6.54
N ASN A 379 -7.79 31.11 6.57
CA ASN A 379 -9.15 30.76 6.17
C ASN A 379 -10.05 30.93 7.40
N GLY A 380 -10.70 32.06 7.45
CA GLY A 380 -11.94 32.40 8.13
C GLY A 380 -12.19 31.91 9.56
N ALA A 381 -12.36 32.90 10.47
CA ALA A 381 -13.04 32.84 11.77
C ALA A 381 -12.41 32.01 12.89
N GLY A 382 -11.55 32.66 13.65
CA GLY A 382 -11.07 32.24 14.96
C GLY A 382 -9.83 33.04 15.35
N THR A 383 -9.97 33.92 16.31
CA THR A 383 -8.85 34.67 16.91
C THR A 383 -7.89 33.70 17.58
N VAL A 384 -6.89 33.22 16.84
CA VAL A 384 -5.73 32.54 17.44
C VAL A 384 -4.73 33.62 17.86
N ALA A 385 -4.48 33.70 19.15
CA ALA A 385 -3.48 34.61 19.72
C ALA A 385 -2.13 34.35 19.02
N ARG A 386 -1.57 35.38 18.38
CA ARG A 386 -0.21 35.38 17.86
C ARG A 386 0.74 35.18 19.06
N ARG A 387 1.31 33.98 19.17
CA ARG A 387 2.46 33.79 20.06
C ARG A 387 3.67 34.44 19.38
N SER A 388 4.15 35.53 19.94
CA SER A 388 5.35 36.19 19.42
C SER A 388 6.58 35.47 19.96
N CYS A 389 7.42 34.97 19.07
CA CYS A 389 8.74 34.43 19.42
C CYS A 389 9.77 35.52 19.80
N LEU A 390 9.32 36.75 19.94
CA LEU A 390 10.15 37.88 20.34
C LEU A 390 9.77 38.30 21.78
N ARG A 391 10.53 37.80 22.73
CA ARG A 391 10.81 38.46 24.02
C ARG A 391 12.25 38.18 24.40
#